data_3bc069064e0d18185edef7bd08c90aba
#
_entry.id   3bc069064e0d18185edef7bd08c90aba
#
_cell.length_a   1.000
_cell.length_b   1.000
_cell.length_c   1.000
_cell.angle_alpha   90.00
_cell.angle_beta   90.00
_cell.angle_gamma   90.00
#
_symmetry.space_group_name_H-M   'P 1'
#
loop_
_entity.id
_entity.type
_entity.pdbx_description
1 polymer ?
#
loop_
_entity_poly.entity_id
_entity_poly.type
_entity_poly.pdbx_seq_one_letter_code
_entity_poly.pdbx_strand_id
1 'polypeptide(L)'
;MSTKAMTPEQKFQELFEQMYQLCDQQGWGDPFSYARSREIHMAGTLGHRIADDYSGADAFDQDGGAEYKSTIGKSINATYNGISVQDTWEEQERYLIEDKIGKYKNHYYARYENGKIVEVWKLDCDDVLAIVLPKAQKQYPKKRAGNAKDPRIGVTISKKEIEAVGTRVK
;
A
#
# COMPACT_ATOMS: atom_id res chain seq x y z
N MET A 1 35.35 28.04 21.38
CA MET A 1 33.90 27.96 21.64
C MET A 1 33.50 26.49 21.53
N SER A 2 33.05 25.85 22.62
CA SER A 2 32.64 24.46 22.61
C SER A 2 31.27 24.36 21.89
N THR A 3 31.24 23.77 20.72
CA THR A 3 29.99 23.43 20.06
C THR A 3 29.29 22.37 20.90
N LYS A 4 28.24 22.77 21.61
CA LYS A 4 27.42 21.81 22.40
C LYS A 4 26.87 20.74 21.44
N ALA A 5 27.16 19.50 21.73
CA ALA A 5 26.65 18.38 20.93
C ALA A 5 25.10 18.43 20.87
N MET A 6 24.54 18.14 19.68
CA MET A 6 23.10 18.08 19.46
C MET A 6 22.46 16.99 20.31
N THR A 7 21.30 17.25 20.93
CA THR A 7 20.55 16.20 21.62
C THR A 7 19.91 15.22 20.63
N PRO A 8 19.53 14.01 21.07
CA PRO A 8 18.80 13.06 20.21
C PRO A 8 17.51 13.65 19.62
N GLU A 9 16.78 14.47 20.40
CA GLU A 9 15.55 15.13 19.96
C GLU A 9 15.82 16.18 18.88
N GLN A 10 16.88 16.97 19.04
CA GLN A 10 17.32 17.94 18.03
C GLN A 10 17.76 17.24 16.74
N LYS A 11 18.44 16.08 16.86
CA LYS A 11 18.81 15.28 15.70
C LYS A 11 17.60 14.69 15.01
N PHE A 12 16.61 14.21 15.77
CA PHE A 12 15.34 13.73 15.21
C PHE A 12 14.60 14.84 14.46
N GLN A 13 14.51 16.04 15.05
CA GLN A 13 13.90 17.21 14.42
C GLN A 13 14.57 17.53 13.07
N GLU A 14 15.89 17.59 13.03
CA GLU A 14 16.65 17.85 11.80
C GLU A 14 16.34 16.81 10.71
N LEU A 15 16.33 15.52 11.04
CA LEU A 15 16.02 14.44 10.10
C LEU A 15 14.57 14.51 9.60
N PHE A 16 13.64 14.86 10.47
CA PHE A 16 12.23 15.05 10.14
C PHE A 16 12.04 16.17 9.11
N GLU A 17 12.67 17.33 9.36
CA GLU A 17 12.63 18.48 8.46
C GLU A 17 13.33 18.18 7.12
N GLN A 18 14.47 17.48 7.13
CA GLN A 18 15.17 17.05 5.91
C GLN A 18 14.33 16.09 5.05
N MET A 19 13.62 15.16 5.69
CA MET A 19 12.72 14.25 4.98
C MET A 19 11.58 14.99 4.29
N TYR A 20 10.96 15.94 5.01
CA TYR A 20 9.90 16.78 4.46
C TYR A 20 10.41 17.61 3.27
N GLN A 21 11.55 18.32 3.46
CA GLN A 21 12.14 19.15 2.41
C GLN A 21 12.49 18.36 1.15
N LEU A 22 13.02 17.14 1.30
CA LEU A 22 13.30 16.27 0.16
C LEU A 22 12.02 15.94 -0.62
N CYS A 23 10.96 15.57 0.08
CA CYS A 23 9.68 15.24 -0.54
C CYS A 23 9.04 16.45 -1.24
N ASP A 24 9.10 17.63 -0.61
CA ASP A 24 8.61 18.89 -1.17
C ASP A 24 9.36 19.26 -2.48
N GLN A 25 10.69 19.20 -2.46
CA GLN A 25 11.54 19.46 -3.63
C GLN A 25 11.28 18.50 -4.80
N GLN A 26 10.93 17.27 -4.50
CA GLN A 26 10.65 16.25 -5.51
C GLN A 26 9.18 16.20 -5.94
N GLY A 27 8.30 16.96 -5.29
CA GLY A 27 6.86 16.91 -5.56
C GLY A 27 6.19 15.60 -5.10
N TRP A 28 6.76 14.90 -4.11
CA TRP A 28 6.25 13.61 -3.63
C TRP A 28 5.15 13.72 -2.56
N GLY A 29 4.77 14.94 -2.19
CA GLY A 29 3.81 15.20 -1.11
C GLY A 29 4.39 14.99 0.28
N ASP A 30 3.52 15.07 1.30
CA ASP A 30 3.93 14.94 2.71
C ASP A 30 4.31 13.49 3.06
N PRO A 31 5.59 13.21 3.42
CA PRO A 31 6.04 11.85 3.74
C PRO A 31 5.38 11.26 5.00
N PHE A 32 4.78 12.08 5.84
CA PHE A 32 4.15 11.66 7.10
C PHE A 32 2.66 11.35 6.95
N SER A 33 2.08 11.61 5.77
CA SER A 33 0.70 11.29 5.45
C SER A 33 0.55 9.85 4.95
N TYR A 34 -0.46 9.13 5.46
CA TYR A 34 -0.78 7.74 5.06
C TYR A 34 0.44 6.79 5.15
N ALA A 35 0.74 6.08 4.08
CA ALA A 35 1.89 5.17 3.97
C ALA A 35 3.07 5.78 3.19
N ARG A 36 3.01 7.08 2.85
CA ARG A 36 3.87 7.73 1.86
C ARG A 36 5.37 7.50 2.04
N SER A 37 5.89 7.66 3.25
CA SER A 37 7.32 7.40 3.53
C SER A 37 7.72 5.94 3.25
N ARG A 38 6.82 4.99 3.49
CA ARG A 38 7.08 3.57 3.18
C ARG A 38 6.96 3.28 1.68
N GLU A 39 6.05 3.95 0.98
CA GLU A 39 5.93 3.85 -0.48
C GLU A 39 7.19 4.37 -1.17
N ILE A 40 7.69 5.54 -0.77
CA ILE A 40 8.96 6.10 -1.26
C ILE A 40 10.13 5.15 -0.97
N HIS A 41 10.20 4.61 0.26
CA HIS A 41 11.24 3.66 0.64
C HIS A 41 11.15 2.34 -0.15
N MET A 42 9.94 1.83 -0.41
CA MET A 42 9.73 0.65 -1.26
C MET A 42 10.16 0.92 -2.69
N ALA A 43 9.78 2.06 -3.28
CA ALA A 43 10.16 2.44 -4.63
C ALA A 43 11.69 2.50 -4.78
N GLY A 44 12.38 3.17 -3.84
CA GLY A 44 13.85 3.22 -3.82
C GLY A 44 14.49 1.84 -3.67
N THR A 45 13.90 0.95 -2.86
CA THR A 45 14.40 -0.42 -2.66
C THR A 45 14.23 -1.29 -3.91
N LEU A 46 13.13 -1.11 -4.64
CA LEU A 46 12.78 -1.90 -5.82
C LEU A 46 13.29 -1.31 -7.14
N GLY A 47 13.85 -0.09 -7.11
CA GLY A 47 14.27 0.62 -8.31
C GLY A 47 13.09 1.14 -9.15
N HIS A 48 11.95 1.37 -8.52
CA HIS A 48 10.76 1.92 -9.15
C HIS A 48 10.73 3.44 -9.03
N ARG A 49 9.98 4.11 -9.91
CA ARG A 49 9.70 5.53 -9.78
C ARG A 49 8.46 5.73 -8.90
N ILE A 50 8.58 6.51 -7.83
CA ILE A 50 7.43 6.87 -6.99
C ILE A 50 6.44 7.74 -7.78
N ALA A 51 5.15 7.58 -7.54
CA ALA A 51 4.14 8.46 -8.12
C ALA A 51 4.17 9.85 -7.47
N ASP A 52 3.80 10.89 -8.23
CA ASP A 52 3.93 12.28 -7.78
C ASP A 52 2.80 12.68 -6.80
N ASP A 53 1.68 11.97 -6.80
CA ASP A 53 0.54 12.24 -5.91
C ASP A 53 -0.01 10.98 -5.22
N TYR A 54 -1.03 11.18 -4.36
CA TYR A 54 -1.69 10.12 -3.59
C TYR A 54 -2.88 9.48 -4.32
N SER A 55 -3.25 10.00 -5.49
CA SER A 55 -4.39 9.54 -6.26
C SER A 55 -3.94 8.68 -7.42
N GLY A 56 -4.17 7.40 -7.34
CA GLY A 56 -3.80 6.51 -8.41
C GLY A 56 -2.74 5.48 -7.99
N ALA A 57 -1.76 5.24 -8.86
CA ALA A 57 -0.66 4.32 -8.55
C ALA A 57 0.22 4.84 -7.42
N ASP A 58 0.73 3.96 -6.58
CA ASP A 58 1.72 4.32 -5.57
C ASP A 58 3.10 4.53 -6.19
N ALA A 59 3.44 3.74 -7.20
CA ALA A 59 4.69 3.82 -7.94
C ALA A 59 4.53 3.32 -9.38
N PHE A 60 5.59 3.45 -10.16
CA PHE A 60 5.67 2.91 -11.53
C PHE A 60 6.85 1.95 -11.63
N ASP A 61 6.56 0.72 -12.05
CA ASP A 61 7.54 -0.28 -12.42
C ASP A 61 7.69 -0.36 -13.96
N GLN A 62 8.34 -1.40 -14.46
CA GLN A 62 8.54 -1.60 -15.90
C GLN A 62 7.24 -1.86 -16.68
N ASP A 63 6.18 -2.30 -16.01
CA ASP A 63 4.88 -2.64 -16.59
C ASP A 63 3.86 -1.49 -16.46
N GLY A 64 4.21 -0.41 -15.76
CA GLY A 64 3.35 0.76 -15.55
C GLY A 64 3.06 1.03 -14.09
N GLY A 65 1.84 1.53 -13.79
CA GLY A 65 1.41 1.83 -12.42
C GLY A 65 1.32 0.58 -11.56
N ALA A 66 1.84 0.66 -10.34
CA ALA A 66 1.85 -0.41 -9.34
C ALA A 66 1.19 0.03 -8.03
N GLU A 67 0.60 -0.93 -7.34
CA GLU A 67 0.01 -0.76 -6.01
C GLU A 67 0.95 -1.31 -4.94
N TYR A 68 1.13 -0.56 -3.87
CA TYR A 68 1.98 -0.93 -2.74
C TYR A 68 1.17 -1.18 -1.48
N LYS A 69 1.50 -2.23 -0.76
CA LYS A 69 1.01 -2.46 0.60
C LYS A 69 2.18 -2.78 1.52
N SER A 70 2.14 -2.26 2.72
CA SER A 70 3.19 -2.51 3.69
C SER A 70 2.64 -2.82 5.08
N THR A 71 3.33 -3.69 5.79
CA THR A 71 3.03 -4.05 7.17
C THR A 71 4.27 -3.99 8.04
N ILE A 72 4.07 -3.66 9.32
CA ILE A 72 5.09 -3.75 10.39
C ILE A 72 4.81 -4.94 11.32
N GLY A 73 3.83 -5.77 10.96
CA GLY A 73 3.45 -6.95 11.73
C GLY A 73 4.49 -8.07 11.67
N LYS A 74 4.28 -9.10 12.48
CA LYS A 74 5.16 -10.28 12.52
C LYS A 74 5.11 -11.14 11.25
N SER A 75 4.07 -10.97 10.44
CA SER A 75 3.81 -11.74 9.23
C SER A 75 3.40 -10.82 8.11
N ILE A 76 3.84 -11.15 6.88
CA ILE A 76 3.38 -10.45 5.68
C ILE A 76 1.87 -10.59 5.51
N ASN A 77 1.20 -9.54 5.18
CA ASN A 77 -0.20 -9.49 4.75
C ASN A 77 -0.43 -8.21 3.96
N ALA A 78 -1.53 -8.16 3.22
CA ALA A 78 -1.95 -6.98 2.49
C ALA A 78 -3.44 -6.73 2.71
N THR A 79 -3.82 -5.51 3.06
CA THR A 79 -5.21 -5.16 3.29
C THR A 79 -5.66 -4.05 2.35
N TYR A 80 -6.72 -4.33 1.61
CA TYR A 80 -7.43 -3.39 0.75
C TYR A 80 -8.63 -2.86 1.53
N ASN A 81 -8.49 -1.67 2.08
CA ASN A 81 -9.52 -1.00 2.88
C ASN A 81 -10.24 0.09 2.08
N GLY A 82 -11.38 0.52 2.62
CA GLY A 82 -12.10 1.68 2.10
C GLY A 82 -12.72 1.46 0.72
N ILE A 83 -13.02 0.23 0.35
CA ILE A 83 -13.70 -0.10 -0.90
C ILE A 83 -15.16 0.33 -0.77
N SER A 84 -15.55 1.31 -1.58
CA SER A 84 -16.93 1.82 -1.63
C SER A 84 -17.88 0.75 -2.11
N VAL A 85 -19.05 0.66 -1.47
CA VAL A 85 -20.10 -0.30 -1.83
C VAL A 85 -20.95 0.27 -2.95
N GLN A 86 -21.09 -0.49 -4.03
CA GLN A 86 -21.92 -0.17 -5.19
C GLN A 86 -23.35 -0.66 -5.00
N ASP A 87 -24.26 -0.30 -5.90
CA ASP A 87 -25.69 -0.64 -5.76
C ASP A 87 -25.98 -2.11 -6.03
N THR A 88 -25.28 -2.74 -6.96
CA THR A 88 -25.39 -4.16 -7.27
C THR A 88 -24.05 -4.87 -7.12
N TRP A 89 -24.06 -6.20 -7.04
CA TRP A 89 -22.82 -6.98 -7.01
C TRP A 89 -22.06 -6.87 -8.34
N GLU A 90 -22.76 -6.84 -9.45
CA GLU A 90 -22.17 -6.70 -10.78
C GLU A 90 -21.42 -5.36 -10.93
N GLU A 91 -21.97 -4.29 -10.41
CA GLU A 91 -21.30 -2.99 -10.35
C GLU A 91 -20.12 -2.99 -9.38
N GLN A 92 -20.26 -3.68 -8.24
CA GLN A 92 -19.19 -3.85 -7.26
C GLN A 92 -18.00 -4.63 -7.84
N GLU A 93 -18.28 -5.71 -8.54
CA GLU A 93 -17.25 -6.53 -9.20
C GLU A 93 -16.54 -5.72 -10.29
N ARG A 94 -17.28 -5.04 -11.15
CA ARG A 94 -16.72 -4.17 -12.17
C ARG A 94 -15.85 -3.05 -11.56
N TYR A 95 -16.32 -2.40 -10.50
CA TYR A 95 -15.55 -1.37 -9.78
C TYR A 95 -14.23 -1.92 -9.23
N LEU A 96 -14.23 -3.14 -8.69
CA LEU A 96 -13.00 -3.77 -8.20
C LEU A 96 -12.02 -4.09 -9.33
N ILE A 97 -12.54 -4.55 -10.48
CA ILE A 97 -11.73 -4.94 -11.63
C ILE A 97 -11.19 -3.73 -12.39
N GLU A 98 -12.02 -2.73 -12.66
CA GLU A 98 -11.66 -1.65 -13.56
C GLU A 98 -11.05 -0.44 -12.83
N ASP A 99 -11.57 -0.09 -11.64
CA ASP A 99 -11.27 1.20 -11.01
C ASP A 99 -10.40 1.09 -9.75
N LYS A 100 -10.43 -0.06 -9.05
CA LYS A 100 -9.82 -0.14 -7.72
C LYS A 100 -8.58 -1.03 -7.66
N ILE A 101 -8.70 -2.29 -7.99
CA ILE A 101 -7.63 -3.30 -7.86
C ILE A 101 -7.03 -3.61 -9.23
N GLY A 102 -7.86 -3.96 -10.19
CA GLY A 102 -7.45 -4.34 -11.52
C GLY A 102 -6.85 -3.22 -12.37
N LYS A 103 -6.92 -1.99 -11.86
CA LYS A 103 -6.28 -0.82 -12.47
C LYS A 103 -4.76 -0.94 -12.56
N TYR A 104 -4.12 -1.71 -11.68
CA TYR A 104 -2.67 -1.87 -11.61
C TYR A 104 -2.27 -3.31 -11.90
N LYS A 105 -1.35 -3.50 -12.85
CA LYS A 105 -0.90 -4.82 -13.27
C LYS A 105 -0.16 -5.57 -12.17
N ASN A 106 0.63 -4.86 -11.38
CA ASN A 106 1.48 -5.43 -10.34
C ASN A 106 1.16 -4.85 -8.97
N HIS A 107 1.11 -5.72 -7.97
CA HIS A 107 0.93 -5.37 -6.57
C HIS A 107 2.13 -5.86 -5.77
N TYR A 108 2.72 -4.97 -4.95
CA TYR A 108 3.90 -5.29 -4.14
C TYR A 108 3.57 -5.18 -2.66
N TYR A 109 3.90 -6.23 -1.93
CA TYR A 109 3.65 -6.32 -0.50
C TYR A 109 4.96 -6.40 0.26
N ALA A 110 5.23 -5.41 1.13
CA ALA A 110 6.46 -5.33 1.90
C ALA A 110 6.19 -5.54 3.39
N ARG A 111 7.08 -6.28 4.05
CA ARG A 111 7.13 -6.36 5.51
C ARG A 111 8.37 -5.63 6.04
N TYR A 112 8.11 -4.79 7.02
CA TYR A 112 9.14 -4.01 7.71
C TYR A 112 9.42 -4.59 9.09
N GLU A 113 10.68 -4.55 9.47
CA GLU A 113 11.16 -4.87 10.79
C GLU A 113 12.35 -3.97 11.13
N ASN A 114 12.30 -3.32 12.30
CA ASN A 114 13.34 -2.40 12.76
C ASN A 114 13.72 -1.33 11.70
N GLY A 115 12.73 -0.74 11.05
CA GLY A 115 12.91 0.30 10.03
C GLY A 115 13.43 -0.19 8.67
N LYS A 116 13.54 -1.51 8.46
CA LYS A 116 14.05 -2.11 7.22
C LYS A 116 13.01 -3.01 6.55
N ILE A 117 13.03 -3.06 5.23
CA ILE A 117 12.28 -4.07 4.48
C ILE A 117 13.01 -5.42 4.63
N VAL A 118 12.30 -6.41 5.18
CA VAL A 118 12.83 -7.77 5.38
C VAL A 118 12.33 -8.77 4.33
N GLU A 119 11.19 -8.47 3.71
CA GLU A 119 10.67 -9.25 2.58
C GLU A 119 9.76 -8.39 1.71
N VAL A 120 9.76 -8.65 0.41
CA VAL A 120 8.81 -8.09 -0.56
C VAL A 120 8.33 -9.21 -1.48
N TRP A 121 7.02 -9.23 -1.69
CA TRP A 121 6.34 -10.13 -2.61
C TRP A 121 5.64 -9.34 -3.71
N LYS A 122 5.73 -9.83 -4.94
CA LYS A 122 5.00 -9.33 -6.10
C LYS A 122 3.89 -10.30 -6.44
N LEU A 123 2.69 -9.80 -6.64
CA LEU A 123 1.54 -10.54 -7.18
C LEU A 123 1.05 -9.83 -8.44
N ASP A 124 0.65 -10.61 -9.42
CA ASP A 124 -0.05 -10.08 -10.58
C ASP A 124 -1.50 -9.74 -10.22
N CYS A 125 -2.07 -8.80 -10.94
CA CYS A 125 -3.44 -8.32 -10.70
C CYS A 125 -4.48 -9.46 -10.70
N ASP A 126 -4.36 -10.39 -11.65
CA ASP A 126 -5.31 -11.50 -11.78
C ASP A 126 -5.31 -12.41 -10.54
N ASP A 127 -4.14 -12.67 -9.96
CA ASP A 127 -3.99 -13.41 -8.71
C ASP A 127 -4.60 -12.65 -7.52
N VAL A 128 -4.39 -11.34 -7.47
CA VAL A 128 -4.99 -10.47 -6.44
C VAL A 128 -6.50 -10.49 -6.54
N LEU A 129 -7.06 -10.32 -7.73
CA LEU A 129 -8.51 -10.36 -7.97
C LEU A 129 -9.11 -11.72 -7.65
N ALA A 130 -8.44 -12.81 -8.01
CA ALA A 130 -8.90 -14.18 -7.69
C ALA A 130 -9.03 -14.41 -6.17
N ILE A 131 -8.22 -13.73 -5.35
CA ILE A 131 -8.30 -13.79 -3.88
C ILE A 131 -9.34 -12.80 -3.34
N VAL A 132 -9.36 -11.57 -3.87
CA VAL A 132 -10.15 -10.47 -3.30
C VAL A 132 -11.63 -10.60 -3.64
N LEU A 133 -11.99 -10.93 -4.88
CA LEU A 133 -13.39 -10.98 -5.33
C LEU A 133 -14.26 -11.90 -4.47
N PRO A 134 -13.90 -13.18 -4.21
CA PRO A 134 -14.71 -14.05 -3.37
C PRO A 134 -14.88 -13.56 -1.93
N LYS A 135 -13.84 -12.88 -1.38
CA LYS A 135 -13.89 -12.31 -0.02
C LYS A 135 -14.77 -11.07 0.04
N ALA A 136 -14.69 -10.21 -0.97
CA ALA A 136 -15.54 -9.04 -1.10
C ALA A 136 -17.02 -9.45 -1.28
N GLN A 137 -17.29 -10.44 -2.13
CA GLN A 137 -18.64 -10.96 -2.36
C GLN A 137 -19.30 -11.48 -1.09
N LYS A 138 -18.55 -12.16 -0.22
CA LYS A 138 -19.06 -12.61 1.09
C LYS A 138 -19.43 -11.46 2.02
N GLN A 139 -18.74 -10.32 1.93
CA GLN A 139 -19.00 -9.15 2.78
C GLN A 139 -20.10 -8.26 2.21
N TYR A 140 -20.27 -8.23 0.89
CA TYR A 140 -21.11 -7.30 0.16
C TYR A 140 -22.56 -7.23 0.69
N PRO A 141 -23.31 -8.34 0.88
CA PRO A 141 -24.71 -8.28 1.34
C PRO A 141 -24.87 -7.54 2.68
N LYS A 142 -23.98 -7.81 3.65
CA LYS A 142 -23.99 -7.16 4.95
C LYS A 142 -23.66 -5.67 4.86
N LYS A 143 -22.68 -5.33 4.03
CA LYS A 143 -22.23 -3.95 3.82
C LYS A 143 -23.29 -3.13 3.07
N ARG A 144 -23.88 -3.71 2.03
CA ARG A 144 -24.95 -3.08 1.25
C ARG A 144 -26.23 -2.83 2.07
N ALA A 145 -26.58 -3.73 2.97
CA ALA A 145 -27.72 -3.57 3.88
C ALA A 145 -27.54 -2.45 4.93
N GLY A 146 -26.35 -1.83 5.00
CA GLY A 146 -26.09 -0.74 5.95
C GLY A 146 -25.98 -1.19 7.44
N ASN A 147 -25.94 -2.49 7.70
CA ASN A 147 -25.92 -3.05 9.06
C ASN A 147 -24.53 -3.15 9.67
N ALA A 148 -23.51 -2.60 9.00
CA ALA A 148 -22.13 -2.63 9.47
C ALA A 148 -21.70 -1.26 9.99
N LYS A 149 -20.93 -1.23 11.09
CA LYS A 149 -20.36 -0.01 11.67
C LYS A 149 -19.52 0.78 10.65
N ASP A 150 -18.71 0.08 9.84
CA ASP A 150 -18.06 0.64 8.65
C ASP A 150 -18.78 0.09 7.41
N PRO A 151 -19.44 0.92 6.59
CA PRO A 151 -20.15 0.46 5.41
C PRO A 151 -19.23 0.00 4.27
N ARG A 152 -17.93 0.34 4.33
CA ARG A 152 -16.96 -0.01 3.28
C ARG A 152 -16.51 -1.46 3.40
N ILE A 153 -16.17 -2.06 2.26
CA ILE A 153 -15.56 -3.39 2.21
C ILE A 153 -14.08 -3.27 2.52
N GLY A 154 -13.57 -4.21 3.32
CA GLY A 154 -12.15 -4.37 3.59
C GLY A 154 -11.75 -5.83 3.43
N VAL A 155 -10.73 -6.09 2.61
CA VAL A 155 -10.25 -7.46 2.31
C VAL A 155 -8.78 -7.58 2.65
N THR A 156 -8.43 -8.60 3.43
CA THR A 156 -7.03 -8.93 3.74
C THR A 156 -6.60 -10.17 2.97
N ILE A 157 -5.47 -10.07 2.30
CA ILE A 157 -4.72 -11.19 1.71
C ILE A 157 -3.72 -11.65 2.77
N SER A 158 -3.82 -12.89 3.17
CA SER A 158 -2.99 -13.50 4.22
C SER A 158 -1.61 -13.91 3.68
N LYS A 159 -0.67 -14.16 4.60
CA LYS A 159 0.65 -14.71 4.25
C LYS A 159 0.54 -15.96 3.37
N LYS A 160 -0.31 -16.92 3.75
CA LYS A 160 -0.48 -18.17 3.00
C LYS A 160 -0.94 -17.94 1.56
N GLU A 161 -1.83 -16.99 1.35
CA GLU A 161 -2.31 -16.65 0.01
C GLU A 161 -1.23 -15.93 -0.81
N ILE A 162 -0.48 -15.01 -0.18
CA ILE A 162 0.65 -14.32 -0.83
C ILE A 162 1.71 -15.33 -1.28
N GLU A 163 2.11 -16.25 -0.39
CA GLU A 163 3.14 -17.25 -0.67
C GLU A 163 2.69 -18.30 -1.71
N ALA A 164 1.38 -18.52 -1.86
CA ALA A 164 0.84 -19.50 -2.79
C ALA A 164 0.94 -19.04 -4.26
N VAL A 165 0.79 -17.75 -4.54
CA VAL A 165 0.71 -17.22 -5.91
C VAL A 165 1.76 -16.14 -6.20
N GLY A 166 2.32 -15.53 -5.17
CA GLY A 166 3.27 -14.43 -5.31
C GLY A 166 4.70 -14.89 -5.61
N THR A 167 5.46 -13.98 -6.20
CA THR A 167 6.91 -14.12 -6.37
C THR A 167 7.63 -13.28 -5.33
N ARG A 168 8.49 -13.88 -4.54
CA ARG A 168 9.35 -13.15 -3.61
C ARG A 168 10.43 -12.42 -4.38
N VAL A 169 10.48 -11.09 -4.26
CA VAL A 169 11.44 -10.21 -4.97
C VAL A 169 12.50 -9.64 -4.04
N LYS A 170 12.30 -9.83 -2.72
CA LYS A 170 13.31 -9.51 -1.70
C LYS A 170 13.15 -10.41 -0.47
#